data_a742aa4492a703a13f5887d17b1852ba
#
_entry.id   a742aa4492a703a13f5887d17b1852ba
#
_cell.length_a   1.000
_cell.length_b   1.000
_cell.length_c   1.000
_cell.angle_alpha   90.00
_cell.angle_beta   90.00
_cell.angle_gamma   90.00
#
_symmetry.space_group_name_H-M   'P 1'
#
loop_
_entity.id
_entity.type
_entity.pdbx_description
1 polymer ?
#
loop_
_entity_poly.entity_id
_entity_poly.type
_entity_poly.pdbx_seq_one_letter_code
_entity_poly.pdbx_strand_id
1 'polypeptide(L)' 'MTEIEILEHAKSYIDKLANGINPIDGTMAPDDDLINNVRLSRCFFFVSDVLRQVIENGGTKTAVNRKPK' A
#
# COMPACT_ATOMS: atom_id res chain seq x y z
N MET A 1 -11.79 14.35 -4.96
CA MET A 1 -10.55 13.58 -4.86
C MET A 1 -10.45 12.64 -6.03
N THR A 2 -9.33 12.64 -6.70
CA THR A 2 -9.16 11.79 -7.88
C THR A 2 -8.79 10.38 -7.47
N GLU A 3 -8.94 9.44 -8.40
CA GLU A 3 -8.53 8.06 -8.14
C GLU A 3 -7.05 7.97 -7.77
N ILE A 4 -6.21 8.72 -8.46
CA ILE A 4 -4.77 8.70 -8.16
C ILE A 4 -4.50 9.20 -6.74
N GLU A 5 -5.19 10.23 -6.29
CA GLU A 5 -5.02 10.72 -4.93
C GLU A 5 -5.44 9.65 -3.91
N ILE A 6 -6.53 8.96 -4.17
CA ILE A 6 -6.98 7.89 -3.29
C ILE A 6 -5.95 6.77 -3.25
N LEU A 7 -5.41 6.41 -4.40
CA LEU A 7 -4.39 5.37 -4.48
C LEU A 7 -3.12 5.77 -3.73
N GLU A 8 -2.71 7.03 -3.86
CA GLU A 8 -1.52 7.51 -3.16
C GLU A 8 -1.72 7.51 -1.65
N HIS A 9 -2.91 7.88 -1.19
CA HIS A 9 -3.23 7.81 0.24
C HIS A 9 -3.19 6.37 0.74
N ALA A 10 -3.81 5.46 -0.01
CA ALA A 10 -3.81 4.05 0.37
C ALA A 10 -2.40 3.50 0.42
N LYS A 11 -1.58 3.84 -0.56
CA LYS A 11 -0.19 3.38 -0.58
C LYS A 11 0.57 3.91 0.63
N SER A 12 0.35 5.18 0.98
CA SER A 12 1.00 5.77 2.14
C SER A 12 0.66 5.00 3.41
N TYR A 13 -0.62 4.66 3.60
CA TYR A 13 -1.02 3.88 4.77
C TYR A 13 -0.38 2.50 4.77
N ILE A 14 -0.40 1.83 3.63
CA ILE A 14 0.18 0.50 3.51
C ILE A 14 1.68 0.53 3.76
N ASP A 15 2.38 1.53 3.24
CA ASP A 15 3.82 1.68 3.47
C ASP A 15 4.13 1.83 4.96
N LYS A 16 3.33 2.61 5.67
CA LYS A 16 3.54 2.78 7.11
C LYS A 16 3.31 1.47 7.85
N LEU A 17 2.23 0.78 7.52
CA LEU A 17 1.95 -0.52 8.14
C LEU A 17 3.07 -1.52 7.86
N ALA A 18 3.60 -1.52 6.64
CA ALA A 18 4.70 -2.42 6.30
C ALA A 18 5.95 -2.15 7.13
N ASN A 19 6.12 -0.92 7.59
CA ASN A 19 7.26 -0.52 8.39
C ASN A 19 6.96 -0.52 9.89
N GLY A 20 5.81 -1.05 10.29
CA GLY A 20 5.45 -1.14 11.70
C GLY A 20 5.03 0.20 12.30
N ILE A 21 4.56 1.11 11.49
CA ILE A 21 4.15 2.44 11.93
C ILE A 21 2.63 2.53 11.85
N ASN A 22 2.02 3.09 12.90
CA ASN A 22 0.59 3.33 12.91
C ASN A 22 0.28 4.48 11.92
N PRO A 23 -0.50 4.22 10.87
CA PRO A 23 -0.75 5.25 9.85
C PRO A 23 -1.66 6.38 10.33
N ILE A 24 -2.32 6.20 11.46
CA ILE A 24 -3.25 7.20 11.97
C ILE A 24 -2.52 8.28 12.75
N ASP A 25 -1.57 7.88 13.62
CA ASP A 25 -0.89 8.85 14.49
C ASP A 25 0.62 8.86 14.29
N GLY A 26 1.16 8.00 13.43
CA GLY A 26 2.59 7.99 13.14
C GLY A 26 3.47 7.33 14.19
N THR A 27 2.88 6.71 15.19
CA THR A 27 3.67 6.08 16.25
C THR A 27 4.17 4.71 15.80
N MET A 28 5.29 4.28 16.40
CA MET A 28 5.81 2.95 16.15
C MET A 28 4.97 1.91 16.90
N ALA A 29 4.60 0.85 16.21
CA ALA A 29 3.88 -0.24 16.86
C ALA A 29 4.85 -1.05 17.74
N PRO A 30 4.37 -1.62 18.87
CA PRO A 30 5.19 -2.53 19.66
C PRO A 30 5.65 -3.72 18.85
N ASP A 31 6.78 -4.32 19.26
CA ASP A 31 7.35 -5.45 18.54
C ASP A 31 6.40 -6.64 18.46
N ASP A 32 5.54 -6.81 19.46
CA ASP A 32 4.59 -7.91 19.50
C ASP A 32 3.24 -7.56 18.86
N ASP A 33 3.15 -6.37 18.28
CA ASP A 33 1.92 -5.99 17.57
C ASP A 33 1.79 -6.81 16.29
N LEU A 34 0.54 -7.05 15.91
CA LEU A 34 0.25 -7.84 14.70
C LEU A 34 0.90 -7.26 13.46
N ILE A 35 0.96 -5.94 13.35
CA ILE A 35 1.51 -5.32 12.14
C ILE A 35 3.02 -5.52 12.02
N ASN A 36 3.68 -5.97 13.09
CA ASN A 36 5.11 -6.29 13.04
C ASN A 36 5.37 -7.75 12.69
N ASN A 37 4.32 -8.51 12.40
CA ASN A 37 4.47 -9.88 11.96
C ASN A 37 5.10 -9.91 10.57
N VAL A 38 6.12 -10.75 10.40
CA VAL A 38 6.87 -10.81 9.15
C VAL A 38 5.97 -11.13 7.96
N ARG A 39 5.00 -12.03 8.14
CA ARG A 39 4.11 -12.39 7.05
C ARG A 39 3.24 -11.22 6.62
N LEU A 40 2.75 -10.45 7.59
CA LEU A 40 1.97 -9.27 7.28
C LEU A 40 2.82 -8.20 6.62
N SER A 41 4.05 -8.01 7.10
CA SER A 41 4.95 -7.04 6.48
C SER A 41 5.19 -7.37 5.01
N ARG A 42 5.43 -8.63 4.71
CA ARG A 42 5.61 -9.04 3.32
C ARG A 42 4.36 -8.78 2.48
N CYS A 43 3.20 -9.05 3.05
CA CYS A 43 1.94 -8.79 2.37
C CYS A 43 1.78 -7.29 2.09
N PHE A 44 2.07 -6.46 3.09
CA PHE A 44 1.96 -5.01 2.92
C PHE A 44 2.93 -4.50 1.85
N PHE A 45 4.16 -5.00 1.84
CA PHE A 45 5.12 -4.58 0.81
C PHE A 45 4.65 -5.01 -0.58
N PHE A 46 4.10 -6.20 -0.70
CA PHE A 46 3.55 -6.65 -1.97
C PHE A 46 2.41 -5.74 -2.43
N VAL A 47 1.47 -5.44 -1.54
CA VAL A 47 0.34 -4.57 -1.87
C VAL A 47 0.84 -3.18 -2.24
N SER A 48 1.81 -2.66 -1.50
CA SER A 48 2.40 -1.36 -1.81
C SER A 48 2.99 -1.34 -3.21
N ASP A 49 3.68 -2.41 -3.59
CA ASP A 49 4.28 -2.50 -4.91
C ASP A 49 3.21 -2.53 -6.01
N VAL A 50 2.14 -3.28 -5.78
CA VAL A 50 1.03 -3.31 -6.73
C VAL A 50 0.40 -1.92 -6.87
N LEU A 51 0.19 -1.24 -5.74
CA LEU A 51 -0.37 0.11 -5.78
C LEU A 51 0.55 1.07 -6.53
N ARG A 52 1.85 0.96 -6.32
CA ARG A 52 2.81 1.79 -7.05
C ARG A 52 2.68 1.57 -8.55
N GLN A 53 2.58 0.31 -8.97
CA GLN A 53 2.45 0.00 -10.39
C GLN A 53 1.16 0.57 -10.97
N VAL A 54 0.06 0.46 -10.23
CA VAL A 54 -1.22 1.01 -10.68
C VAL A 54 -1.11 2.52 -10.82
N ILE A 55 -0.49 3.19 -9.85
CA ILE A 55 -0.32 4.64 -9.91
C ILE A 55 0.52 5.03 -11.11
N GLU A 56 1.62 4.31 -11.35
CA GLU A 56 2.50 4.60 -12.48
C GLU A 56 1.80 4.42 -13.82
N ASN A 57 0.81 3.54 -13.86
CA ASN A 57 0.04 3.28 -15.07
C ASN A 57 -1.16 4.22 -15.22
N GLY A 58 -1.33 5.17 -14.33
CA GLY A 58 -2.40 6.17 -14.45
C GLY A 58 -3.70 5.80 -13.77
N GLY A 59 -3.71 4.72 -12.98
CA GLY A 59 -4.87 4.34 -12.21
C GLY A 59 -5.45 3.00 -12.66
N THR A 60 -6.51 2.59 -11.98
CA THR A 60 -7.08 1.27 -12.20
C THR A 60 -7.73 1.13 -13.58
N LYS A 61 -8.27 2.21 -14.11
CA LYS A 61 -8.88 2.15 -15.43
C LYS A 61 -7.86 1.76 -16.49
N THR A 62 -6.68 2.34 -16.42
CA THR A 62 -5.61 2.00 -17.35
C THR A 62 -5.20 0.55 -17.18
N ALA A 63 -5.03 0.12 -15.92
CA ALA A 63 -4.65 -1.25 -15.65
C ALA A 63 -5.69 -2.24 -16.13
N VAL A 64 -6.98 -1.91 -15.91
CA VAL A 64 -8.07 -2.78 -16.32
C VAL A 64 -8.16 -2.90 -17.84
N ASN A 65 -7.84 -1.83 -18.53
CA ASN A 65 -7.93 -1.81 -19.99
C ASN A 65 -6.77 -2.49 -20.68
N ARG A 66 -5.77 -2.91 -19.95
CA ARG A 66 -4.65 -3.60 -20.56
C ARG A 66 -5.10 -4.92 -21.15
N LYS A 67 -4.60 -5.18 -22.32
CA LYS A 67 -4.93 -6.43 -22.97
C LYS A 67 -4.17 -7.57 -22.33
N PRO A 68 -4.87 -8.63 -21.95
CA PRO A 68 -4.17 -9.84 -21.51
C PRO A 68 -3.45 -10.47 -22.69
N LYS A 69 -2.45 -11.18 -22.37
CA LYS A 69 -1.68 -11.84 -23.41
C LYS A 69 -2.26 -13.18 -23.80
#